data_27c7555632da0d67865ce3bfb72f3cd9
#
_entry.id   27c7555632da0d67865ce3bfb72f3cd9
#
_cell.length_a   1.000
_cell.length_b   1.000
_cell.length_c   1.000
_cell.angle_alpha   90.00
_cell.angle_beta   90.00
_cell.angle_gamma   90.00
#
_symmetry.space_group_name_H-M   'P 1'
#
loop_
_entity.id
_entity.type
_entity.pdbx_description
1 polymer ?
#
loop_
_entity_poly.entity_id
_entity_poly.type
_entity_poly.pdbx_seq_one_letter_code
_entity_poly.pdbx_strand_id
1 'polypeptide(L)'
;MSKYGDSMKIVWTNGCFDVLHRGHFEMFKYAKSFGDQLIVGIDSDEKVRNDKGPSRPHNCVEDRKFALECIKYIDEVVVFSSREGLEQEIRQLQPDVMVIGSDWKGKNVVGEEYCTELKFFDRIEGYSTTSILEKSN
;
A
#
# COMPACT_ATOMS: atom_id res chain seq x y z
N MET A 1 13.72 18.19 -6.76
CA MET A 1 13.06 18.45 -5.45
C MET A 1 11.77 17.65 -5.34
N SER A 2 11.53 17.07 -4.19
CA SER A 2 10.26 16.42 -3.90
C SER A 2 9.14 17.47 -3.79
N LYS A 3 7.93 17.13 -4.24
CA LYS A 3 6.78 18.03 -4.10
C LYS A 3 6.41 18.30 -2.64
N TYR A 4 6.93 17.48 -1.70
CA TYR A 4 6.66 17.62 -0.27
C TYR A 4 7.72 18.43 0.48
N GLY A 5 8.80 18.85 -0.21
CA GLY A 5 9.88 19.60 0.38
C GLY A 5 10.85 18.72 1.16
N ASP A 6 12.02 19.28 1.50
CA ASP A 6 13.10 18.51 2.12
C ASP A 6 12.87 18.23 3.61
N SER A 7 12.04 19.05 4.27
CA SER A 7 11.77 18.90 5.71
C SER A 7 10.66 17.91 6.02
N MET A 8 9.88 17.48 5.02
CA MET A 8 8.77 16.55 5.20
C MET A 8 9.29 15.12 5.14
N LYS A 9 8.91 14.33 6.14
CA LYS A 9 9.24 12.91 6.17
C LYS A 9 8.13 12.11 5.48
N ILE A 10 8.49 11.41 4.42
CA ILE A 10 7.54 10.69 3.55
C ILE A 10 7.57 9.21 3.87
N VAL A 11 6.38 8.63 4.05
CA VAL A 11 6.20 7.19 4.25
C VAL A 11 5.42 6.62 3.06
N TRP A 12 5.85 5.47 2.58
CA TRP A 12 5.20 4.75 1.48
C TRP A 12 4.74 3.38 1.95
N THR A 13 3.56 2.97 1.49
CA THR A 13 3.12 1.57 1.51
C THR A 13 2.36 1.29 0.23
N ASN A 14 2.29 0.02 -0.18
CA ASN A 14 1.52 -0.35 -1.37
C ASN A 14 0.84 -1.71 -1.20
N GLY A 15 -0.20 -1.93 -1.98
CA GLY A 15 -0.95 -3.17 -1.97
C GLY A 15 -2.18 -3.08 -2.84
N CYS A 16 -2.97 -4.14 -2.87
CA CYS A 16 -4.22 -4.18 -3.59
C CYS A 16 -5.33 -3.43 -2.85
N PHE A 17 -5.43 -3.65 -1.55
CA PHE A 17 -6.44 -3.05 -0.65
C PHE A 17 -7.86 -3.20 -1.20
N ASP A 18 -8.20 -4.41 -1.61
CA ASP A 18 -9.47 -4.71 -2.27
C ASP A 18 -10.65 -4.63 -1.29
N VAL A 19 -10.57 -5.37 -0.19
CA VAL A 19 -11.57 -5.33 0.87
C VAL A 19 -10.84 -4.94 2.15
N LEU A 20 -11.13 -3.74 2.64
CA LEU A 20 -10.46 -3.21 3.82
C LEU A 20 -10.99 -3.82 5.10
N HIS A 21 -10.10 -4.02 6.05
CA HIS A 21 -10.43 -4.54 7.37
C HIS A 21 -9.51 -3.89 8.42
N ARG A 22 -9.76 -4.21 9.68
CA ARG A 22 -9.01 -3.60 10.78
C ARG A 22 -7.50 -3.71 10.64
N GLY A 23 -7.02 -4.84 10.12
CA GLY A 23 -5.58 -5.04 9.89
C GLY A 23 -4.97 -3.96 8.99
N HIS A 24 -5.69 -3.58 7.94
CA HIS A 24 -5.26 -2.51 7.05
C HIS A 24 -5.22 -1.16 7.78
N PHE A 25 -6.28 -0.85 8.54
CA PHE A 25 -6.35 0.43 9.26
C PHE A 25 -5.25 0.55 10.32
N GLU A 26 -4.95 -0.54 11.02
CA GLU A 26 -3.86 -0.57 12.00
C GLU A 26 -2.50 -0.36 11.30
N MET A 27 -2.32 -0.95 10.11
CA MET A 27 -1.09 -0.77 9.33
C MET A 27 -0.93 0.69 8.89
N PHE A 28 -2.01 1.33 8.43
CA PHE A 28 -1.95 2.74 8.02
C PHE A 28 -1.63 3.65 9.19
N LYS A 29 -2.21 3.38 10.35
CA LYS A 29 -1.90 4.11 11.58
C LYS A 29 -0.43 3.96 11.96
N TYR A 30 0.07 2.73 11.93
CA TYR A 30 1.47 2.42 12.19
C TYR A 30 2.39 3.14 11.20
N ALA A 31 2.09 3.03 9.91
CA ALA A 31 2.89 3.67 8.86
C ALA A 31 2.94 5.20 9.03
N LYS A 32 1.78 5.82 9.26
CA LYS A 32 1.71 7.27 9.43
C LYS A 32 2.56 7.75 10.61
N SER A 33 2.70 6.94 11.64
CA SER A 33 3.46 7.31 12.84
C SER A 33 4.94 7.57 12.56
N PHE A 34 5.45 7.13 11.41
CA PHE A 34 6.87 7.31 11.05
C PHE A 34 7.16 8.58 10.26
N GLY A 35 6.14 9.34 9.88
CA GLY A 35 6.40 10.54 9.09
C GLY A 35 5.26 11.54 9.05
N ASP A 36 5.43 12.52 8.19
CA ASP A 36 4.47 13.61 8.03
C ASP A 36 3.41 13.32 6.98
N GLN A 37 3.80 12.57 5.93
CA GLN A 37 2.93 12.24 4.80
C GLN A 37 2.96 10.75 4.56
N LEU A 38 1.79 10.12 4.46
CA LEU A 38 1.67 8.71 4.07
C LEU A 38 1.08 8.64 2.67
N ILE A 39 1.85 8.06 1.76
CA ILE A 39 1.46 7.86 0.36
C ILE A 39 1.21 6.37 0.17
N VAL A 40 0.04 6.03 -0.36
CA VAL A 40 -0.36 4.63 -0.59
C VAL A 40 -0.44 4.37 -2.08
N GLY A 41 0.28 3.36 -2.55
CA GLY A 41 0.19 2.89 -3.93
C GLY A 41 -0.76 1.70 -4.04
N ILE A 42 -1.62 1.69 -5.05
CA ILE A 42 -2.55 0.58 -5.26
C ILE A 42 -2.46 0.04 -6.68
N ASP A 43 -2.67 -1.26 -6.81
CA ASP A 43 -2.69 -1.95 -8.10
C ASP A 43 -3.92 -1.54 -8.91
N SER A 44 -3.75 -1.31 -10.23
CA SER A 44 -4.88 -1.14 -11.14
C SER A 44 -5.72 -2.41 -11.20
N ASP A 45 -6.95 -2.31 -11.71
CA ASP A 45 -7.83 -3.48 -11.87
C ASP A 45 -7.20 -4.54 -12.77
N GLU A 46 -6.58 -4.12 -13.85
CA GLU A 46 -5.92 -5.02 -14.79
C GLU A 46 -4.77 -5.79 -14.12
N LYS A 47 -3.96 -5.08 -13.35
CA LYS A 47 -2.84 -5.70 -12.63
C LYS A 47 -3.35 -6.73 -11.61
N VAL A 48 -4.43 -6.39 -10.88
CA VAL A 48 -5.03 -7.33 -9.92
C VAL A 48 -5.53 -8.59 -10.62
N ARG A 49 -6.21 -8.45 -11.75
CA ARG A 49 -6.68 -9.59 -12.54
C ARG A 49 -5.53 -10.48 -12.99
N ASN A 50 -4.46 -9.87 -13.46
CA ASN A 50 -3.28 -10.61 -13.92
C ASN A 50 -2.58 -11.36 -12.79
N ASP A 51 -2.52 -10.76 -11.61
CA ASP A 51 -1.81 -11.33 -10.46
C ASP A 51 -2.65 -12.32 -9.65
N LYS A 52 -3.97 -12.08 -9.54
CA LYS A 52 -4.85 -12.83 -8.62
C LYS A 52 -5.97 -13.60 -9.30
N GLY A 53 -6.18 -13.41 -10.60
CA GLY A 53 -7.17 -14.12 -11.37
C GLY A 53 -8.39 -13.28 -11.74
N PRO A 54 -9.26 -13.81 -12.64
CA PRO A 54 -10.34 -13.03 -13.27
C PRO A 54 -11.48 -12.64 -12.32
N SER A 55 -11.59 -13.27 -11.14
CA SER A 55 -12.61 -12.91 -10.17
C SER A 55 -12.22 -11.71 -9.29
N ARG A 56 -11.00 -11.21 -9.44
CA ARG A 56 -10.46 -10.11 -8.65
C ARG A 56 -10.14 -8.91 -9.55
N PRO A 57 -10.21 -7.65 -9.05
CA PRO A 57 -10.57 -7.30 -7.68
C PRO A 57 -12.08 -7.40 -7.45
N HIS A 58 -12.47 -7.45 -6.19
CA HIS A 58 -13.88 -7.38 -5.80
C HIS A 58 -14.42 -5.96 -5.98
N ASN A 59 -13.61 -4.96 -5.64
CA ASN A 59 -13.93 -3.55 -5.81
C ASN A 59 -13.04 -2.94 -6.89
N CYS A 60 -13.62 -2.11 -7.78
CA CYS A 60 -12.85 -1.45 -8.82
C CYS A 60 -11.88 -0.42 -8.24
N VAL A 61 -10.88 -0.04 -9.03
CA VAL A 61 -9.82 0.86 -8.55
C VAL A 61 -10.37 2.21 -8.08
N GLU A 62 -11.39 2.73 -8.74
CA GLU A 62 -12.01 4.00 -8.33
C GLU A 62 -12.60 3.91 -6.92
N ASP A 63 -13.28 2.81 -6.62
CA ASP A 63 -13.88 2.59 -5.31
C ASP A 63 -12.81 2.32 -4.26
N ARG A 64 -11.77 1.57 -4.60
CA ARG A 64 -10.65 1.30 -3.68
C ARG A 64 -9.90 2.58 -3.35
N LYS A 65 -9.64 3.40 -4.35
CA LYS A 65 -8.96 4.69 -4.16
C LYS A 65 -9.79 5.62 -3.28
N PHE A 66 -11.08 5.72 -3.57
CA PHE A 66 -12.00 6.55 -2.79
C PHE A 66 -12.01 6.14 -1.31
N ALA A 67 -12.13 4.84 -1.06
CA ALA A 67 -12.15 4.32 0.32
C ALA A 67 -10.87 4.68 1.06
N LEU A 68 -9.72 4.53 0.41
CA LEU A 68 -8.43 4.89 1.01
C LEU A 68 -8.31 6.38 1.27
N GLU A 69 -8.80 7.20 0.35
CA GLU A 69 -8.77 8.66 0.51
C GLU A 69 -9.61 9.15 1.69
N CYS A 70 -10.57 8.35 2.13
CA CYS A 70 -11.39 8.67 3.31
C CYS A 70 -10.70 8.36 4.64
N ILE A 71 -9.56 7.66 4.60
CA ILE A 71 -8.84 7.26 5.81
C ILE A 71 -7.96 8.41 6.28
N LYS A 72 -8.15 8.83 7.53
CA LYS A 72 -7.46 10.00 8.09
C LYS A 72 -5.95 9.90 8.12
N TYR A 73 -5.39 8.69 8.09
CA TYR A 73 -3.93 8.50 8.12
C TYR A 73 -3.27 8.63 6.74
N ILE A 74 -4.06 8.56 5.67
CA ILE A 74 -3.56 8.57 4.29
C ILE A 74 -3.64 9.97 3.71
N ASP A 75 -2.53 10.44 3.17
CA ASP A 75 -2.45 11.78 2.59
C ASP A 75 -2.59 11.78 1.07
N GLU A 76 -2.16 10.71 0.41
CA GLU A 76 -2.26 10.61 -1.05
C GLU A 76 -2.34 9.14 -1.46
N VAL A 77 -3.09 8.87 -2.53
CA VAL A 77 -3.21 7.54 -3.13
C VAL A 77 -2.77 7.63 -4.58
N VAL A 78 -1.88 6.74 -5.02
CA VAL A 78 -1.43 6.64 -6.41
C VAL A 78 -1.74 5.25 -6.95
N VAL A 79 -2.05 5.17 -8.25
CA VAL A 79 -2.37 3.91 -8.92
C VAL A 79 -1.22 3.53 -9.85
N PHE A 80 -0.79 2.27 -9.80
CA PHE A 80 0.21 1.75 -10.73
C PHE A 80 -0.34 0.51 -11.43
N SER A 81 0.12 0.27 -12.67
CA SER A 81 -0.40 -0.81 -13.51
C SER A 81 0.59 -1.93 -13.78
N SER A 82 1.82 -1.78 -13.31
CA SER A 82 2.88 -2.76 -13.53
C SER A 82 3.90 -2.67 -12.42
N ARG A 83 4.76 -3.71 -12.34
CA ARG A 83 5.90 -3.71 -11.41
C ARG A 83 6.84 -2.54 -11.71
N GLU A 84 7.08 -2.27 -12.99
CA GLU A 84 7.93 -1.17 -13.43
C GLU A 84 7.32 0.18 -13.03
N GLY A 85 6.01 0.33 -13.15
CA GLY A 85 5.29 1.53 -12.73
C GLY A 85 5.38 1.75 -11.23
N LEU A 86 5.26 0.68 -10.44
CA LEU A 86 5.43 0.73 -8.99
C LEU A 86 6.85 1.20 -8.62
N GLU A 87 7.85 0.59 -9.23
CA GLU A 87 9.24 0.96 -9.00
C GLU A 87 9.49 2.42 -9.34
N GLN A 88 8.94 2.89 -10.46
CA GLN A 88 9.09 4.28 -10.90
C GLN A 88 8.47 5.26 -9.91
N GLU A 89 7.28 4.95 -9.38
CA GLU A 89 6.62 5.80 -8.38
C GLU A 89 7.48 5.95 -7.13
N ILE A 90 8.01 4.84 -6.63
CA ILE A 90 8.85 4.83 -5.43
C ILE A 90 10.18 5.56 -5.69
N ARG A 91 10.78 5.31 -6.86
CA ARG A 91 12.03 5.96 -7.27
C ARG A 91 11.88 7.48 -7.33
N GLN A 92 10.79 7.97 -7.89
CA GLN A 92 10.53 9.41 -7.99
C GLN A 92 10.26 10.01 -6.61
N LEU A 93 9.56 9.28 -5.76
CA LEU A 93 9.18 9.76 -4.43
C LEU A 93 10.36 9.78 -3.46
N GLN A 94 11.25 8.79 -3.54
CA GLN A 94 12.37 8.63 -2.61
C GLN A 94 11.89 8.68 -1.15
N PRO A 95 11.02 7.76 -0.73
CA PRO A 95 10.45 7.84 0.61
C PRO A 95 11.51 7.63 1.69
N ASP A 96 11.31 8.28 2.82
CA ASP A 96 12.17 8.07 3.99
C ASP A 96 11.94 6.70 4.60
N VAL A 97 10.68 6.29 4.64
CA VAL A 97 10.28 4.99 5.23
C VAL A 97 9.33 4.29 4.27
N MET A 98 9.56 3.00 4.06
CA MET A 98 8.62 2.12 3.37
C MET A 98 8.10 1.11 4.39
N VAL A 99 6.78 0.98 4.46
CA VAL A 99 6.12 0.01 5.35
C VAL A 99 5.46 -1.06 4.49
N ILE A 100 5.74 -2.30 4.81
CA ILE A 100 5.30 -3.46 4.03
C ILE A 100 4.85 -4.56 5.01
N GLY A 101 3.97 -5.45 4.58
CA GLY A 101 3.58 -6.59 5.41
C GLY A 101 4.75 -7.51 5.72
N SER A 102 4.77 -8.09 6.93
CA SER A 102 5.86 -8.95 7.37
C SER A 102 6.03 -10.23 6.55
N ASP A 103 5.02 -10.60 5.76
CA ASP A 103 5.10 -11.74 4.82
C ASP A 103 6.24 -11.56 3.82
N TRP A 104 6.69 -10.33 3.61
CA TRP A 104 7.75 -10.00 2.65
C TRP A 104 9.15 -10.02 3.24
N LYS A 105 9.30 -10.34 4.53
CA LYS A 105 10.62 -10.46 5.14
C LYS A 105 11.44 -11.53 4.43
N GLY A 106 12.67 -11.20 4.06
CA GLY A 106 13.56 -12.11 3.36
C GLY A 106 13.29 -12.24 1.87
N LYS A 107 12.32 -11.49 1.34
CA LYS A 107 12.00 -11.46 -0.10
C LYS A 107 12.40 -10.11 -0.69
N ASN A 108 12.51 -10.07 -2.00
CA ASN A 108 12.78 -8.82 -2.71
C ASN A 108 11.54 -7.94 -2.69
N VAL A 109 11.67 -6.75 -2.09
CA VAL A 109 10.61 -5.74 -2.05
C VAL A 109 10.89 -4.70 -3.11
N VAL A 110 9.96 -4.50 -4.03
CA VAL A 110 10.11 -3.55 -5.13
C VAL A 110 10.33 -2.14 -4.57
N GLY A 111 11.41 -1.50 -4.99
CA GLY A 111 11.71 -0.12 -4.63
C GLY A 111 12.41 0.06 -3.30
N GLU A 112 12.74 -1.02 -2.58
CA GLU A 112 13.38 -0.90 -1.26
C GLU A 112 14.70 -0.13 -1.29
N GLU A 113 15.42 -0.19 -2.42
CA GLU A 113 16.69 0.53 -2.58
C GLU A 113 16.51 2.04 -2.64
N TYR A 114 15.30 2.53 -2.86
CA TYR A 114 15.00 3.96 -2.98
C TYR A 114 14.49 4.58 -1.70
N CYS A 115 14.33 3.78 -0.63
CA CYS A 115 13.92 4.31 0.67
C CYS A 115 15.06 4.21 1.67
N THR A 116 15.06 5.10 2.66
CA THR A 116 16.08 5.12 3.69
C THR A 116 15.92 3.98 4.69
N GLU A 117 14.65 3.65 5.01
CA GLU A 117 14.32 2.63 5.99
C GLU A 117 13.18 1.76 5.50
N LEU A 118 13.30 0.46 5.68
CA LEU A 118 12.22 -0.50 5.38
C LEU A 118 11.73 -1.08 6.70
N LYS A 119 10.42 -0.97 6.95
CA LYS A 119 9.78 -1.49 8.16
C LYS A 119 8.70 -2.49 7.78
N PHE A 120 8.56 -3.52 8.59
CA PHE A 120 7.56 -4.57 8.39
C PHE A 120 6.47 -4.46 9.43
N PHE A 121 5.21 -4.59 8.98
CA PHE A 121 4.06 -4.63 9.86
C PHE A 121 3.55 -6.06 9.96
N ASP A 122 3.44 -6.57 11.19
CA ASP A 122 2.97 -7.94 11.42
C ASP A 122 1.46 -8.01 11.20
N ARG A 123 1.04 -9.04 10.44
CA ARG A 123 -0.37 -9.28 10.18
C ARG A 123 -1.13 -9.49 11.50
N ILE A 124 -2.28 -8.83 11.63
CA ILE A 124 -3.17 -9.06 12.77
C ILE A 124 -3.95 -10.34 12.49
N GLU A 125 -3.84 -11.30 13.40
CA GLU A 125 -4.48 -12.61 13.25
C GLU A 125 -5.99 -12.48 13.10
N GLY A 126 -6.56 -13.27 12.19
CA GLY A 126 -8.00 -13.30 11.93
C GLY A 126 -8.49 -12.26 10.94
N TYR A 127 -7.63 -11.37 10.47
CA TYR A 127 -8.00 -10.33 9.51
C TYR A 127 -7.23 -10.50 8.21
N SER A 128 -7.95 -10.82 7.14
CA SER A 128 -7.43 -10.83 5.78
C SER A 128 -8.60 -10.66 4.83
N THR A 129 -8.34 -10.15 3.63
CA THR A 129 -9.38 -10.00 2.61
C THR A 129 -10.00 -11.35 2.24
N THR A 130 -9.17 -12.37 2.09
CA THR A 130 -9.63 -13.72 1.78
C THR A 130 -10.55 -14.25 2.88
N SER A 131 -10.16 -14.11 4.15
CA SER A 131 -10.97 -14.52 5.30
C SER A 131 -12.33 -13.85 5.31
N ILE A 132 -12.37 -12.55 5.04
CA ILE A 132 -13.61 -11.76 5.02
C ILE A 132 -14.51 -12.24 3.90
N LEU A 133 -13.97 -12.45 2.70
CA LEU A 133 -14.75 -12.90 1.55
C LEU A 133 -15.29 -14.32 1.76
N GLU A 134 -14.52 -15.20 2.36
CA GLU A 134 -14.95 -16.57 2.68
C GLU A 134 -16.10 -16.56 3.70
N LYS A 135 -16.04 -15.70 4.70
CA LYS A 135 -17.11 -15.58 5.70
C LYS A 135 -18.39 -14.99 5.13
N SER A 136 -18.31 -14.22 4.05
CA SER A 136 -19.46 -13.58 3.40
C SER A 136 -20.29 -14.57 2.59
N ASN A 137 -19.75 -15.72 2.29
CA ASN A 137 -20.43 -16.78 1.56
C ASN A 137 -21.01 -17.80 2.52
#